data_b51b8eb9f0f6fb7542e64cc2ab84c7bd
#
_entry.id   b51b8eb9f0f6fb7542e64cc2ab84c7bd
#
_cell.length_a   1.000
_cell.length_b   1.000
_cell.length_c   1.000
_cell.angle_alpha   90.00
_cell.angle_beta   90.00
_cell.angle_gamma   90.00
#
_symmetry.space_group_name_H-M   'P 1'
#
loop_
_entity.id
_entity.type
_entity.pdbx_description
1 polymer ?
#
loop_
_entity_poly.entity_id
_entity_poly.type
_entity_poly.pdbx_seq_one_letter_code
_entity_poly.pdbx_strand_id
1 'polypeptide(L)'
;MSGAAGREAPYAILLKTSRRLINNHAQSTQTDGIETRPEVMIPLVGFPKELRLQIHIVHRVAAAVTREKETRFNYLVGTMIEIPRAALVADKISEDAQFFSFGTNDLTQTTLGMSRDDSGSFLPHYQELEIMKTNPFATIDQSGVGKLMEMARDLGRKTRPNIKLGICGEHGGEPESVIFCHRLGLDYVSCSPFRVPIARLAAAQAALQK
;
A
#
# COMPACT_ATOMS: atom_id res chain seq x y z
N MET A 1 5.13 -23.28 31.45
CA MET A 1 5.77 -23.16 30.13
C MET A 1 4.70 -23.22 29.01
N SER A 2 3.88 -22.18 28.84
CA SER A 2 2.83 -22.17 27.79
C SER A 2 2.58 -20.74 27.25
N GLY A 3 3.62 -19.97 27.04
CA GLY A 3 3.51 -18.57 26.62
C GLY A 3 4.08 -18.21 25.24
N ALA A 4 4.62 -19.16 24.49
CA ALA A 4 5.28 -18.88 23.21
C ALA A 4 4.38 -19.05 21.96
N ALA A 5 3.39 -19.94 22.01
CA ALA A 5 2.59 -20.32 20.85
C ALA A 5 1.67 -19.21 20.30
N GLY A 6 1.22 -18.27 21.15
CA GLY A 6 0.28 -17.21 20.74
C GLY A 6 0.92 -16.02 19.99
N ARG A 7 2.23 -15.85 20.04
CA ARG A 7 2.94 -14.71 19.42
C ARG A 7 3.56 -15.03 18.06
N GLU A 8 3.54 -16.30 17.65
CA GLU A 8 4.11 -16.73 16.36
C GLU A 8 3.10 -16.66 15.18
N ALA A 9 1.80 -16.60 15.46
CA ALA A 9 0.78 -16.70 14.42
C ALA A 9 0.86 -15.57 13.33
N PRO A 10 1.01 -14.28 13.67
CA PRO A 10 1.15 -13.24 12.66
C PRO A 10 2.43 -13.39 11.82
N TYR A 11 3.53 -13.78 12.46
CA TYR A 11 4.82 -14.01 11.79
C TYR A 11 4.77 -15.26 10.90
N ALA A 12 4.04 -16.31 11.30
CA ALA A 12 3.89 -17.53 10.50
C ALA A 12 3.13 -17.29 9.20
N ILE A 13 2.13 -16.42 9.19
CA ILE A 13 1.39 -16.03 7.99
C ILE A 13 2.30 -15.26 7.03
N LEU A 14 3.02 -14.26 7.53
CA LEU A 14 3.98 -13.49 6.73
C LEU A 14 5.06 -14.39 6.14
N LEU A 15 5.63 -15.30 6.95
CA LEU A 15 6.62 -16.28 6.51
C LEU A 15 6.10 -17.17 5.37
N LYS A 16 4.88 -17.71 5.51
CA LYS A 16 4.26 -18.57 4.48
C LYS A 16 3.98 -17.77 3.20
N THR A 17 3.43 -16.57 3.33
CA THR A 17 3.08 -15.72 2.18
C THR A 17 4.33 -15.26 1.44
N SER A 18 5.34 -14.75 2.16
CA SER A 18 6.62 -14.35 1.56
C SER A 18 7.30 -15.53 0.88
N ARG A 19 7.34 -16.70 1.51
CA ARG A 19 7.93 -17.92 0.92
C ARG A 19 7.21 -18.34 -0.36
N ARG A 20 5.87 -18.30 -0.38
CA ARG A 20 5.06 -18.65 -1.56
C ARG A 20 5.30 -17.68 -2.71
N LEU A 21 5.29 -16.37 -2.46
CA LEU A 21 5.57 -15.34 -3.47
C LEU A 21 6.96 -15.51 -4.06
N ILE A 22 7.97 -15.69 -3.21
CA ILE A 22 9.37 -15.84 -3.63
C ILE A 22 9.57 -17.14 -4.39
N ASN A 23 8.96 -18.26 -3.97
CA ASN A 23 9.01 -19.53 -4.70
C ASN A 23 8.38 -19.46 -6.09
N ASN A 24 7.18 -18.88 -6.20
CA ASN A 24 6.49 -18.72 -7.49
C ASN A 24 7.33 -17.86 -8.44
N HIS A 25 7.94 -16.81 -7.92
CA HIS A 25 8.82 -15.94 -8.68
C HIS A 25 10.07 -16.65 -9.18
N ALA A 26 10.78 -17.35 -8.30
CA ALA A 26 11.95 -18.13 -8.67
C ALA A 26 11.62 -19.17 -9.77
N GLN A 27 10.44 -19.80 -9.68
CA GLN A 27 9.95 -20.76 -10.66
C GLN A 27 9.64 -20.10 -12.01
N SER A 28 8.93 -18.96 -12.05
CA SER A 28 8.64 -18.24 -13.31
C SER A 28 9.90 -17.75 -14.02
N THR A 29 10.88 -17.26 -13.28
CA THR A 29 12.14 -16.84 -13.87
C THR A 29 12.94 -17.99 -14.45
N GLN A 30 12.94 -19.17 -13.78
CA GLN A 30 13.69 -20.35 -14.24
C GLN A 30 13.00 -21.08 -15.40
N THR A 31 11.66 -21.20 -15.38
CA THR A 31 10.91 -21.98 -16.38
C THR A 31 10.53 -21.18 -17.60
N ASP A 32 10.15 -19.92 -17.43
CA ASP A 32 9.52 -19.14 -18.49
C ASP A 32 10.43 -18.04 -19.06
N GLY A 33 11.62 -17.85 -18.50
CA GLY A 33 12.57 -16.80 -18.89
C GLY A 33 12.05 -15.38 -18.70
N ILE A 34 11.01 -15.21 -17.89
CA ILE A 34 10.37 -13.91 -17.62
C ILE A 34 11.15 -13.19 -16.51
N GLU A 35 11.68 -12.00 -16.81
CA GLU A 35 12.21 -11.12 -15.76
C GLU A 35 11.06 -10.61 -14.89
N THR A 36 11.07 -11.02 -13.64
CA THR A 36 10.07 -10.61 -12.68
C THR A 36 10.67 -9.69 -11.62
N ARG A 37 9.88 -8.74 -11.11
CA ARG A 37 10.30 -7.73 -10.11
C ARG A 37 9.32 -7.77 -8.93
N PRO A 38 9.45 -8.74 -8.02
CA PRO A 38 8.53 -8.88 -6.89
C PRO A 38 8.69 -7.75 -5.89
N GLU A 39 7.55 -7.33 -5.35
CA GLU A 39 7.46 -6.33 -4.30
C GLU A 39 6.72 -6.93 -3.11
N VAL A 40 7.35 -6.91 -1.95
CA VAL A 40 6.75 -7.38 -0.69
C VAL A 40 6.29 -6.16 0.09
N MET A 41 4.99 -6.07 0.30
CA MET A 41 4.35 -4.94 0.98
C MET A 41 3.90 -5.35 2.37
N ILE A 42 4.38 -4.64 3.39
CA ILE A 42 4.02 -4.88 4.79
C ILE A 42 2.86 -3.97 5.18
N PRO A 43 1.71 -4.53 5.59
CA PRO A 43 0.54 -3.73 5.98
C PRO A 43 0.63 -3.24 7.43
N LEU A 44 -0.23 -2.29 7.80
CA LEU A 44 -0.52 -1.80 9.15
C LEU A 44 0.70 -1.36 9.96
N VAL A 45 1.70 -0.82 9.29
CA VAL A 45 2.90 -0.31 9.94
C VAL A 45 2.62 1.09 10.51
N GLY A 46 2.83 1.23 11.82
CA GLY A 46 2.75 2.53 12.50
C GLY A 46 4.10 2.99 13.07
N PHE A 47 5.06 2.09 13.25
CA PHE A 47 6.36 2.38 13.83
C PHE A 47 7.50 1.84 12.95
N PRO A 48 8.60 2.61 12.76
CA PRO A 48 9.75 2.14 11.97
C PRO A 48 10.31 0.78 12.44
N LYS A 49 10.30 0.55 13.76
CA LYS A 49 10.79 -0.72 14.33
C LYS A 49 9.92 -1.92 13.91
N GLU A 50 8.62 -1.73 13.77
CA GLU A 50 7.72 -2.79 13.27
C GLU A 50 8.12 -3.19 11.86
N LEU A 51 8.28 -2.20 10.98
CA LEU A 51 8.71 -2.43 9.60
C LEU A 51 10.07 -3.14 9.55
N ARG A 52 11.04 -2.66 10.32
CA ARG A 52 12.40 -3.24 10.34
C ARG A 52 12.38 -4.71 10.76
N LEU A 53 11.60 -5.07 11.77
CA LEU A 53 11.44 -6.46 12.21
C LEU A 53 10.83 -7.34 11.10
N GLN A 54 9.83 -6.84 10.37
CA GLN A 54 9.21 -7.55 9.25
C GLN A 54 10.17 -7.70 8.06
N ILE A 55 10.91 -6.65 7.73
CA ILE A 55 11.96 -6.69 6.68
C ILE A 55 13.00 -7.78 6.99
N HIS A 56 13.47 -7.89 8.23
CA HIS A 56 14.38 -8.96 8.61
C HIS A 56 13.81 -10.35 8.38
N ILE A 57 12.50 -10.54 8.62
CA ILE A 57 11.83 -11.82 8.34
C ILE A 57 11.82 -12.08 6.84
N VAL A 58 11.43 -11.10 6.02
CA VAL A 58 11.41 -11.22 4.56
C VAL A 58 12.79 -11.59 4.01
N HIS A 59 13.84 -10.89 4.43
CA HIS A 59 15.21 -11.18 4.00
C HIS A 59 15.69 -12.57 4.40
N ARG A 60 15.36 -13.03 5.61
CA ARG A 60 15.69 -14.39 6.07
C ARG A 60 15.00 -15.46 5.22
N VAL A 61 13.71 -15.25 4.88
CA VAL A 61 12.96 -16.17 4.01
C VAL A 61 13.54 -16.17 2.60
N ALA A 62 13.81 -14.98 2.04
CA ALA A 62 14.41 -14.85 0.72
C ALA A 62 15.76 -15.56 0.62
N ALA A 63 16.63 -15.40 1.62
CA ALA A 63 17.92 -16.08 1.67
C ALA A 63 17.76 -17.61 1.77
N ALA A 64 16.76 -18.12 2.48
CA ALA A 64 16.49 -19.54 2.56
C ALA A 64 16.04 -20.10 1.19
N VAL A 65 15.10 -19.40 0.51
CA VAL A 65 14.61 -19.82 -0.82
C VAL A 65 15.72 -19.72 -1.87
N THR A 66 16.54 -18.67 -1.85
CA THR A 66 17.71 -18.54 -2.75
C THR A 66 18.64 -19.74 -2.64
N ARG A 67 18.92 -20.22 -1.42
CA ARG A 67 19.76 -21.41 -1.21
C ARG A 67 19.07 -22.70 -1.68
N GLU A 68 17.76 -22.84 -1.39
CA GLU A 68 16.98 -24.02 -1.74
C GLU A 68 16.82 -24.18 -3.27
N LYS A 69 16.66 -23.06 -3.97
CA LYS A 69 16.41 -23.02 -5.43
C LYS A 69 17.64 -22.71 -6.27
N GLU A 70 18.77 -22.46 -5.64
CA GLU A 70 20.03 -22.05 -6.31
C GLU A 70 19.85 -20.88 -7.28
N THR A 71 18.87 -20.01 -7.00
CA THR A 71 18.48 -18.89 -7.88
C THR A 71 18.54 -17.56 -7.14
N ARG A 72 19.23 -16.59 -7.73
CA ARG A 72 19.21 -15.21 -7.23
C ARG A 72 18.05 -14.43 -7.86
N PHE A 73 17.38 -13.64 -7.07
CA PHE A 73 16.33 -12.74 -7.52
C PHE A 73 16.39 -11.42 -6.74
N ASN A 74 16.03 -10.35 -7.44
CA ASN A 74 15.90 -9.03 -6.84
C ASN A 74 14.44 -8.82 -6.42
N TYR A 75 14.21 -8.19 -5.28
CA TYR A 75 12.90 -7.83 -4.80
C TYR A 75 12.97 -6.53 -4.00
N LEU A 76 11.85 -5.82 -3.92
CA LEU A 76 11.71 -4.66 -3.07
C LEU A 76 10.87 -5.01 -1.84
N VAL A 77 11.17 -4.36 -0.73
CA VAL A 77 10.32 -4.41 0.47
C VAL A 77 9.88 -3.00 0.80
N GLY A 78 8.58 -2.82 0.90
CA GLY A 78 7.97 -1.55 1.26
C GLY A 78 6.80 -1.75 2.21
N THR A 79 6.02 -0.72 2.41
CA THR A 79 4.91 -0.75 3.34
C THR A 79 3.68 -0.03 2.82
N MET A 80 2.52 -0.37 3.38
CA MET A 80 1.34 0.46 3.26
C MET A 80 1.44 1.67 4.18
N ILE A 81 1.03 2.83 3.67
CA ILE A 81 0.67 4.01 4.47
C ILE A 81 -0.85 4.00 4.55
N GLU A 82 -1.37 3.47 5.64
CA GLU A 82 -2.81 3.23 5.80
C GLU A 82 -3.36 3.58 7.19
N ILE A 83 -2.49 4.10 8.04
CA ILE A 83 -2.89 4.72 9.30
C ILE A 83 -2.28 6.13 9.41
N PRO A 84 -2.99 7.11 10.00
CA PRO A 84 -2.51 8.50 10.07
C PRO A 84 -1.12 8.63 10.70
N ARG A 85 -0.83 7.81 11.72
CA ARG A 85 0.49 7.81 12.34
C ARG A 85 1.61 7.49 11.37
N ALA A 86 1.40 6.54 10.44
CA ALA A 86 2.39 6.20 9.42
C ALA A 86 2.68 7.39 8.50
N ALA A 87 1.63 8.12 8.10
CA ALA A 87 1.79 9.32 7.27
C ALA A 87 2.61 10.42 7.99
N LEU A 88 2.37 10.63 9.29
CA LEU A 88 3.06 11.63 10.10
C LEU A 88 4.55 11.33 10.35
N VAL A 89 4.98 10.09 10.25
CA VAL A 89 6.37 9.65 10.47
C VAL A 89 6.97 8.97 9.22
N ALA A 90 6.45 9.31 8.06
CA ALA A 90 6.84 8.68 6.80
C ALA A 90 8.33 8.90 6.46
N ASP A 91 8.95 10.00 6.94
CA ASP A 91 10.39 10.22 6.85
C ASP A 91 11.18 9.12 7.53
N LYS A 92 10.75 8.69 8.73
CA LYS A 92 11.40 7.61 9.48
C LYS A 92 11.12 6.22 8.92
N ILE A 93 9.91 6.02 8.38
CA ILE A 93 9.53 4.75 7.75
C ILE A 93 10.30 4.56 6.43
N SER A 94 10.52 5.61 5.67
CA SER A 94 11.25 5.56 4.39
C SER A 94 12.77 5.33 4.53
N GLU A 95 13.33 5.39 5.74
CA GLU A 95 14.70 4.94 6.00
C GLU A 95 14.85 3.45 5.63
N ASP A 96 13.83 2.64 5.92
CA ASP A 96 13.82 1.19 5.71
C ASP A 96 12.97 0.78 4.48
N ALA A 97 11.85 1.48 4.20
CA ALA A 97 10.96 1.16 3.10
C ALA A 97 11.52 1.58 1.73
N GLN A 98 11.43 0.71 0.74
CA GLN A 98 11.85 0.99 -0.63
C GLN A 98 10.70 1.56 -1.49
N PHE A 99 9.46 1.35 -1.06
CA PHE A 99 8.27 1.95 -1.66
C PHE A 99 7.16 2.14 -0.64
N PHE A 100 6.22 3.04 -0.95
CA PHE A 100 4.97 3.19 -0.23
C PHE A 100 3.78 2.85 -1.13
N SER A 101 2.78 2.21 -0.56
CA SER A 101 1.45 2.08 -1.16
C SER A 101 0.42 2.65 -0.20
N PHE A 102 -0.36 3.63 -0.64
CA PHE A 102 -1.42 4.18 0.19
C PHE A 102 -2.59 3.21 0.26
N GLY A 103 -2.84 2.64 1.44
CA GLY A 103 -3.99 1.79 1.75
C GLY A 103 -5.19 2.65 2.11
N THR A 104 -5.83 3.23 1.10
CA THR A 104 -6.81 4.30 1.31
C THR A 104 -8.10 3.84 1.96
N ASN A 105 -8.43 2.56 1.96
CA ASN A 105 -9.59 2.06 2.72
C ASN A 105 -9.37 2.26 4.22
N ASP A 106 -8.26 1.75 4.76
CA ASP A 106 -7.96 1.86 6.19
C ASP A 106 -7.54 3.27 6.58
N LEU A 107 -6.82 3.98 5.70
CA LEU A 107 -6.49 5.38 5.94
C LEU A 107 -7.74 6.24 6.07
N THR A 108 -8.77 6.02 5.24
CA THR A 108 -10.06 6.72 5.33
C THR A 108 -10.76 6.39 6.63
N GLN A 109 -10.90 5.10 6.98
CA GLN A 109 -11.55 4.68 8.22
C GLN A 109 -10.89 5.30 9.46
N THR A 110 -9.57 5.24 9.54
CA THR A 110 -8.80 5.70 10.70
C THR A 110 -8.72 7.23 10.78
N THR A 111 -8.71 7.91 9.65
CA THR A 111 -8.69 9.39 9.60
C THR A 111 -10.03 9.98 10.01
N LEU A 112 -11.13 9.40 9.52
CA LEU A 112 -12.49 9.89 9.80
C LEU A 112 -13.07 9.28 11.08
N GLY A 113 -12.44 8.26 11.67
CA GLY A 113 -13.00 7.52 12.82
C GLY A 113 -14.29 6.79 12.46
N MET A 114 -14.44 6.32 11.23
CA MET A 114 -15.64 5.68 10.70
C MET A 114 -15.32 4.26 10.24
N SER A 115 -16.18 3.30 10.62
CA SER A 115 -16.17 1.97 10.04
C SER A 115 -16.84 2.00 8.67
N ARG A 116 -16.18 1.41 7.66
CA ARG A 116 -16.76 1.25 6.32
C ARG A 116 -18.05 0.44 6.35
N ASP A 117 -18.07 -0.61 7.16
CA ASP A 117 -19.23 -1.52 7.25
C ASP A 117 -20.45 -0.85 7.89
N ASP A 118 -20.22 0.05 8.85
CA ASP A 118 -21.28 0.77 9.56
C ASP A 118 -21.71 2.06 8.85
N SER A 119 -20.91 2.56 7.93
CA SER A 119 -21.10 3.86 7.29
C SER A 119 -22.39 3.99 6.49
N GLY A 120 -22.91 2.89 5.96
CA GLY A 120 -24.18 2.85 5.23
C GLY A 120 -25.38 3.31 6.03
N SER A 121 -25.32 3.29 7.37
CA SER A 121 -26.40 3.70 8.26
C SER A 121 -26.53 5.23 8.42
N PHE A 122 -25.44 5.98 8.30
CA PHE A 122 -25.43 7.43 8.57
C PHE A 122 -24.90 8.30 7.41
N LEU A 123 -24.08 7.78 6.51
CA LEU A 123 -23.53 8.54 5.39
C LEU A 123 -24.60 9.18 4.49
N PRO A 124 -25.73 8.52 4.17
CA PRO A 124 -26.81 9.17 3.42
C PRO A 124 -27.31 10.46 4.07
N HIS A 125 -27.45 10.46 5.40
CA HIS A 125 -27.87 11.64 6.14
C HIS A 125 -26.80 12.75 6.14
N TYR A 126 -25.52 12.39 6.20
CA TYR A 126 -24.41 13.35 6.05
C TYR A 126 -24.39 14.00 4.66
N GLN A 127 -24.78 13.26 3.63
CA GLN A 127 -24.90 13.78 2.26
C GLN A 127 -26.12 14.70 2.10
N GLU A 128 -27.28 14.33 2.68
CA GLU A 128 -28.47 15.17 2.70
C GLU A 128 -28.25 16.53 3.39
N LEU A 129 -27.45 16.54 4.45
CA LEU A 129 -27.03 17.75 5.18
C LEU A 129 -25.85 18.49 4.56
N GLU A 130 -25.34 18.00 3.42
CA GLU A 130 -24.13 18.55 2.74
C GLU A 130 -22.88 18.60 3.61
N ILE A 131 -22.81 17.80 4.70
CA ILE A 131 -21.61 17.66 5.53
C ILE A 131 -20.50 16.99 4.74
N MET A 132 -20.85 15.99 3.92
CA MET A 132 -19.96 15.33 2.97
C MET A 132 -20.62 15.32 1.59
N LYS A 133 -19.96 15.85 0.58
CA LYS A 133 -20.47 15.88 -0.80
C LYS A 133 -20.48 14.51 -1.46
N THR A 134 -19.51 13.69 -1.14
CA THR A 134 -19.32 12.35 -1.72
C THR A 134 -19.08 11.32 -0.62
N ASN A 135 -19.35 10.06 -0.92
CA ASN A 135 -18.99 8.96 -0.03
C ASN A 135 -17.45 8.83 0.01
N PRO A 136 -16.79 9.01 1.18
CA PRO A 136 -15.34 8.98 1.30
C PRO A 136 -14.73 7.59 1.06
N PHE A 137 -15.53 6.54 1.04
CA PHE A 137 -15.11 5.18 0.67
C PHE A 137 -15.22 4.90 -0.83
N ALA A 138 -15.89 5.77 -1.59
CA ALA A 138 -15.95 5.70 -3.05
C ALA A 138 -14.92 6.62 -3.69
N THR A 139 -14.84 7.88 -3.25
CA THR A 139 -13.93 8.91 -3.76
C THR A 139 -13.08 9.44 -2.61
N ILE A 140 -11.77 9.62 -2.82
CA ILE A 140 -10.84 10.09 -1.79
C ILE A 140 -11.29 11.45 -1.24
N ASP A 141 -11.38 11.55 0.09
CA ASP A 141 -11.44 12.84 0.78
C ASP A 141 -10.11 13.57 0.62
N GLN A 142 -10.03 14.46 -0.37
CA GLN A 142 -8.79 15.17 -0.69
C GLN A 142 -8.38 16.16 0.40
N SER A 143 -9.33 16.66 1.19
CA SER A 143 -9.09 17.66 2.23
C SER A 143 -8.51 17.10 3.52
N GLY A 144 -8.83 15.86 3.87
CA GLY A 144 -8.32 15.15 5.05
C GLY A 144 -7.36 14.02 4.67
N VAL A 145 -7.87 12.94 4.10
CA VAL A 145 -7.06 11.78 3.69
C VAL A 145 -6.01 12.16 2.66
N GLY A 146 -6.37 12.99 1.68
CA GLY A 146 -5.45 13.50 0.67
C GLY A 146 -4.29 14.31 1.27
N LYS A 147 -4.54 15.09 2.32
CA LYS A 147 -3.49 15.81 3.06
C LYS A 147 -2.50 14.89 3.73
N LEU A 148 -2.96 13.80 4.31
CA LEU A 148 -2.06 12.79 4.90
C LEU A 148 -1.22 12.10 3.82
N MET A 149 -1.78 11.86 2.64
CA MET A 149 -1.04 11.33 1.49
C MET A 149 0.03 12.31 1.00
N GLU A 150 -0.30 13.61 0.90
CA GLU A 150 0.67 14.68 0.57
C GLU A 150 1.82 14.71 1.57
N MET A 151 1.51 14.72 2.87
CA MET A 151 2.53 14.72 3.93
C MET A 151 3.43 13.49 3.85
N ALA A 152 2.86 12.31 3.67
CA ALA A 152 3.62 11.07 3.57
C ALA A 152 4.53 11.05 2.33
N ARG A 153 4.05 11.55 1.18
CA ARG A 153 4.85 11.74 -0.03
C ARG A 153 6.05 12.65 0.24
N ASP A 154 5.81 13.83 0.81
CA ASP A 154 6.84 14.84 1.00
C ASP A 154 7.89 14.38 2.02
N LEU A 155 7.45 13.82 3.14
CA LEU A 155 8.33 13.25 4.16
C LEU A 155 9.11 12.05 3.62
N GLY A 156 8.45 11.16 2.88
CA GLY A 156 9.10 10.00 2.27
C GLY A 156 10.16 10.40 1.26
N ARG A 157 9.85 11.33 0.36
CA ARG A 157 10.79 11.83 -0.66
C ARG A 157 11.94 12.66 -0.07
N LYS A 158 11.73 13.31 1.06
CA LYS A 158 12.79 14.02 1.78
C LYS A 158 13.92 13.06 2.22
N THR A 159 13.57 11.87 2.67
CA THR A 159 14.53 10.85 3.12
C THR A 159 15.01 9.99 1.95
N ARG A 160 14.11 9.60 1.04
CA ARG A 160 14.38 8.78 -0.14
C ARG A 160 13.78 9.46 -1.38
N PRO A 161 14.54 10.31 -2.09
CA PRO A 161 14.02 11.12 -3.20
C PRO A 161 13.32 10.32 -4.29
N ASN A 162 13.79 9.10 -4.56
CA ASN A 162 13.24 8.21 -5.59
C ASN A 162 12.36 7.09 -4.99
N ILE A 163 11.75 7.31 -3.81
CA ILE A 163 10.82 6.34 -3.26
C ILE A 163 9.64 6.16 -4.21
N LYS A 164 9.37 4.90 -4.58
CA LYS A 164 8.21 4.56 -5.40
C LYS A 164 6.94 4.71 -4.59
N LEU A 165 5.96 5.40 -5.14
CA LEU A 165 4.69 5.71 -4.48
C LEU A 165 3.53 5.17 -5.30
N GLY A 166 2.60 4.52 -4.66
CA GLY A 166 1.39 4.01 -5.30
C GLY A 166 0.18 4.02 -4.39
N ILE A 167 -0.94 3.62 -4.92
CA ILE A 167 -2.20 3.46 -4.19
C ILE A 167 -2.75 2.07 -4.40
N CYS A 168 -3.35 1.53 -3.37
CA CYS A 168 -4.17 0.33 -3.43
C CYS A 168 -5.50 0.58 -2.71
N GLY A 169 -6.49 -0.26 -3.02
CA GLY A 169 -7.85 -0.13 -2.50
C GLY A 169 -8.83 0.32 -3.57
N GLU A 170 -10.06 0.58 -3.15
CA GLU A 170 -11.19 0.90 -4.04
C GLU A 170 -10.95 2.17 -4.87
N HIS A 171 -10.32 3.16 -4.27
CA HIS A 171 -10.04 4.46 -4.87
C HIS A 171 -9.11 4.38 -6.08
N GLY A 172 -8.25 3.35 -6.18
CA GLY A 172 -7.35 3.16 -7.31
C GLY A 172 -8.06 2.91 -8.65
N GLY A 173 -9.35 2.61 -8.62
CA GLY A 173 -10.19 2.43 -9.83
C GLY A 173 -11.26 3.51 -10.00
N GLU A 174 -11.29 4.56 -9.17
CA GLU A 174 -12.27 5.63 -9.22
C GLU A 174 -11.65 6.86 -9.92
N PRO A 175 -12.31 7.45 -10.93
CA PRO A 175 -11.72 8.47 -11.82
C PRO A 175 -11.16 9.70 -11.10
N GLU A 176 -11.92 10.34 -10.21
CA GLU A 176 -11.48 11.55 -9.50
C GLU A 176 -10.30 11.26 -8.57
N SER A 177 -10.30 10.09 -7.94
CA SER A 177 -9.21 9.62 -7.10
C SER A 177 -7.95 9.33 -7.92
N VAL A 178 -8.07 8.75 -9.11
CA VAL A 178 -6.95 8.52 -10.04
C VAL A 178 -6.37 9.86 -10.51
N ILE A 179 -7.20 10.83 -10.85
CA ILE A 179 -6.77 12.19 -11.24
C ILE A 179 -6.04 12.87 -10.06
N PHE A 180 -6.56 12.72 -8.84
CA PHE A 180 -5.88 13.21 -7.64
C PHE A 180 -4.51 12.54 -7.44
N CYS A 181 -4.42 11.21 -7.58
CA CYS A 181 -3.16 10.46 -7.50
C CYS A 181 -2.13 10.94 -8.55
N HIS A 182 -2.59 11.24 -9.77
CA HIS A 182 -1.73 11.81 -10.80
C HIS A 182 -1.17 13.19 -10.38
N ARG A 183 -2.02 14.08 -9.89
CA ARG A 183 -1.61 15.41 -9.38
C ARG A 183 -0.66 15.30 -8.19
N LEU A 184 -0.88 14.30 -7.34
CA LEU A 184 0.01 13.99 -6.22
C LEU A 184 1.37 13.43 -6.67
N GLY A 185 1.50 13.01 -7.92
CA GLY A 185 2.72 12.46 -8.50
C GLY A 185 3.01 11.03 -8.01
N LEU A 186 1.97 10.20 -7.89
CA LEU A 186 2.14 8.77 -7.64
C LEU A 186 2.62 8.06 -8.91
N ASP A 187 3.43 7.02 -8.73
CA ASP A 187 4.02 6.25 -9.83
C ASP A 187 3.06 5.21 -10.39
N TYR A 188 2.10 4.73 -9.59
CA TYR A 188 1.11 3.74 -10.03
C TYR A 188 -0.19 3.79 -9.23
N VAL A 189 -1.25 3.27 -9.84
CA VAL A 189 -2.51 2.92 -9.18
C VAL A 189 -2.75 1.42 -9.31
N SER A 190 -3.26 0.79 -8.26
CA SER A 190 -3.69 -0.60 -8.26
C SER A 190 -5.20 -0.66 -8.06
N CYS A 191 -5.89 -1.41 -8.91
CA CYS A 191 -7.34 -1.57 -8.85
C CYS A 191 -7.74 -2.99 -9.24
N SER A 192 -9.01 -3.34 -9.04
CA SER A 192 -9.55 -4.61 -9.51
C SER A 192 -9.48 -4.71 -11.05
N PRO A 193 -9.34 -5.91 -11.63
CA PRO A 193 -9.23 -6.09 -13.08
C PRO A 193 -10.34 -5.41 -13.88
N PHE A 194 -11.57 -5.43 -13.36
CA PHE A 194 -12.73 -4.82 -14.01
C PHE A 194 -12.67 -3.29 -14.09
N ARG A 195 -11.88 -2.66 -13.21
CA ARG A 195 -11.71 -1.20 -13.17
C ARG A 195 -10.50 -0.70 -13.97
N VAL A 196 -9.66 -1.60 -14.45
CA VAL A 196 -8.45 -1.22 -15.23
C VAL A 196 -8.75 -0.33 -16.43
N PRO A 197 -9.78 -0.60 -17.27
CA PRO A 197 -10.08 0.30 -18.40
C PRO A 197 -10.44 1.72 -17.94
N ILE A 198 -11.23 1.84 -16.86
CA ILE A 198 -11.66 3.13 -16.30
C ILE A 198 -10.45 3.87 -15.71
N ALA A 199 -9.61 3.19 -14.93
CA ALA A 199 -8.41 3.78 -14.34
C ALA A 199 -7.43 4.27 -15.41
N ARG A 200 -7.24 3.52 -16.49
CA ARG A 200 -6.38 3.93 -17.61
C ARG A 200 -6.93 5.16 -18.31
N LEU A 201 -8.24 5.23 -18.54
CA LEU A 201 -8.87 6.41 -19.14
C LEU A 201 -8.69 7.64 -18.25
N ALA A 202 -8.98 7.52 -16.95
CA ALA A 202 -8.81 8.61 -15.99
C ALA A 202 -7.34 9.08 -15.91
N ALA A 203 -6.38 8.17 -15.92
CA ALA A 203 -4.96 8.51 -15.95
C ALA A 203 -4.55 9.25 -17.22
N ALA A 204 -5.07 8.82 -18.39
CA ALA A 204 -4.84 9.51 -19.65
C ALA A 204 -5.46 10.92 -19.67
N GLN A 205 -6.68 11.08 -19.15
CA GLN A 205 -7.33 12.39 -19.00
C GLN A 205 -6.52 13.30 -18.06
N ALA A 206 -6.06 12.78 -16.91
CA ALA A 206 -5.23 13.55 -15.98
C ALA A 206 -3.92 14.04 -16.62
N ALA A 207 -3.28 13.21 -17.45
CA ALA A 207 -2.05 13.57 -18.15
C ALA A 207 -2.25 14.66 -19.23
N LEU A 208 -3.48 14.83 -19.73
CA LEU A 208 -3.85 15.87 -20.71
C LEU A 208 -4.31 17.17 -20.05
N GLN A 209 -4.69 17.13 -18.79
CA GLN A 209 -5.05 18.32 -18.00
C GLN A 209 -3.74 19.03 -17.60
N LYS A 210 -3.44 20.15 -18.26
CA LYS A 210 -2.30 21.01 -17.93
C LYS A 210 -2.63 21.98 -16.81
#